data_2ecdf2eb3ce9721b44d6383d62045af1
#
_entry.id   2ecdf2eb3ce9721b44d6383d62045af1
#
_cell.length_a   1.000
_cell.length_b   1.000
_cell.length_c   1.000
_cell.angle_alpha   90.00
_cell.angle_beta   90.00
_cell.angle_gamma   90.00
#
_symmetry.space_group_name_H-M   'P 1'
#
loop_
_entity.id
_entity.type
_entity.pdbx_description
1 polymer ?
#
loop_
_entity_poly.entity_id
_entity_poly.type
_entity_poly.pdbx_seq_one_letter_code
_entity_poly.pdbx_strand_id
1 'polypeptide(L)'
;MEQARLSFHEEIRKNKINSFFLIGIVLVVLLALVYSIGFIMGGDFFFIILIVGTIISILYVVGGYYKSADLAVAASNAKKANGPEYRQYHNIVEGLCLASGLPKPKLYVMHNQQINAFASGRDPKHAVVCVTDGAIEKLTKQELEGVLAHELSHVANYDIRFMTLTAVLVGMIAIISQIFLRTLFWSSMTGGRRNNSSGDGKGQMIMMVIGIALAILAPIVVALVQLAISRKREYVADSSAVKFMRTPTGLIGALTKIKDNTPMKVSGAVAPLFLAKPTREKEWFQTHPPLSKRIARLERM
;
A
#
# COMPACT_ATOMS: atom_id res chain seq x y z
N MET A 1 -27.03 -20.73 -4.41
CA MET A 1 -26.46 -19.70 -5.31
C MET A 1 -25.03 -20.07 -5.58
N GLU A 2 -24.77 -20.54 -6.77
CA GLU A 2 -23.45 -20.93 -7.27
C GLU A 2 -22.61 -19.66 -7.43
N GLN A 3 -21.67 -19.42 -6.52
CA GLN A 3 -20.69 -18.34 -6.69
C GLN A 3 -19.82 -18.76 -7.88
N ALA A 4 -20.03 -18.11 -9.02
CA ALA A 4 -19.23 -18.29 -10.22
C ALA A 4 -17.75 -18.20 -9.81
N ARG A 5 -16.99 -19.29 -10.01
CA ARG A 5 -15.54 -19.34 -9.85
C ARG A 5 -14.95 -18.40 -10.90
N LEU A 6 -14.65 -17.17 -10.50
CA LEU A 6 -13.89 -16.26 -11.37
C LEU A 6 -12.56 -16.94 -11.73
N SER A 7 -12.26 -17.03 -13.02
CA SER A 7 -10.99 -17.59 -13.46
C SER A 7 -9.85 -16.69 -12.98
N PHE A 8 -8.70 -17.26 -12.72
CA PHE A 8 -7.46 -16.53 -12.36
C PHE A 8 -7.18 -15.34 -13.31
N HIS A 9 -7.42 -15.51 -14.60
CA HIS A 9 -7.26 -14.46 -15.61
C HIS A 9 -8.25 -13.30 -15.45
N GLU A 10 -9.47 -13.58 -15.01
CA GLU A 10 -10.47 -12.53 -14.76
C GLU A 10 -10.10 -11.67 -13.54
N GLU A 11 -9.54 -12.26 -12.49
CA GLU A 11 -9.05 -11.51 -11.32
C GLU A 11 -7.86 -10.62 -11.70
N ILE A 12 -6.90 -11.12 -12.47
CA ILE A 12 -5.79 -10.31 -12.99
C ILE A 12 -6.32 -9.13 -13.82
N ARG A 13 -7.28 -9.39 -14.76
CA ARG A 13 -7.88 -8.33 -15.57
C ARG A 13 -8.57 -7.28 -14.71
N LYS A 14 -9.35 -7.70 -13.72
CA LYS A 14 -10.05 -6.83 -12.79
C LYS A 14 -9.07 -5.97 -11.99
N ASN A 15 -7.99 -6.54 -11.47
CA ASN A 15 -6.97 -5.81 -10.72
C ASN A 15 -6.28 -4.77 -11.58
N LYS A 16 -5.97 -5.09 -12.85
CA LYS A 16 -5.39 -4.13 -13.80
C LYS A 16 -6.35 -2.97 -14.07
N ILE A 17 -7.63 -3.24 -14.37
CA ILE A 17 -8.65 -2.22 -14.63
C ILE A 17 -8.85 -1.32 -13.41
N ASN A 18 -9.02 -1.90 -12.23
CA ASN A 18 -9.20 -1.14 -11.00
C ASN A 18 -8.00 -0.23 -10.69
N SER A 19 -6.77 -0.68 -11.00
CA SER A 19 -5.57 0.14 -10.85
C SER A 19 -5.57 1.35 -11.79
N PHE A 20 -5.96 1.19 -13.06
CA PHE A 20 -6.09 2.30 -13.99
C PHE A 20 -7.20 3.26 -13.60
N PHE A 21 -8.34 2.75 -13.15
CA PHE A 21 -9.43 3.58 -12.65
C PHE A 21 -9.01 4.41 -11.43
N LEU A 22 -8.25 3.80 -10.52
CA LEU A 22 -7.69 4.49 -9.36
C LEU A 22 -6.74 5.63 -9.77
N ILE A 23 -5.83 5.38 -10.70
CA ILE A 23 -4.92 6.41 -11.26
C ILE A 23 -5.73 7.57 -11.84
N GLY A 24 -6.80 7.27 -12.59
CA GLY A 24 -7.69 8.29 -13.17
C GLY A 24 -8.36 9.17 -12.11
N ILE A 25 -8.93 8.56 -11.06
CA ILE A 25 -9.55 9.32 -9.93
C ILE A 25 -8.53 10.26 -9.30
N VAL A 26 -7.32 9.76 -9.01
CA VAL A 26 -6.27 10.60 -8.40
C VAL A 26 -5.93 11.79 -9.25
N LEU A 27 -5.72 11.56 -10.55
CA LEU A 27 -5.38 12.63 -11.48
C LEU A 27 -6.50 13.68 -11.54
N VAL A 28 -7.76 13.26 -11.64
CA VAL A 28 -8.92 14.18 -11.64
C VAL A 28 -8.96 15.04 -10.38
N VAL A 29 -8.73 14.44 -9.21
CA VAL A 29 -8.73 15.17 -7.95
C VAL A 29 -7.59 16.18 -7.88
N LEU A 30 -6.37 15.79 -8.30
CA LEU A 30 -5.23 16.69 -8.33
C LEU A 30 -5.48 17.86 -9.29
N LEU A 31 -6.02 17.61 -10.48
CA LEU A 31 -6.35 18.64 -11.46
C LEU A 31 -7.45 19.59 -10.94
N ALA A 32 -8.48 19.07 -10.29
CA ALA A 32 -9.52 19.89 -9.67
C ALA A 32 -8.94 20.81 -8.57
N LEU A 33 -7.98 20.32 -7.81
CA LEU A 33 -7.29 21.09 -6.77
C LEU A 33 -6.41 22.18 -7.38
N VAL A 34 -5.64 21.86 -8.43
CA VAL A 34 -4.83 22.82 -9.18
C VAL A 34 -5.70 23.93 -9.81
N TYR A 35 -6.82 23.53 -10.46
CA TYR A 35 -7.77 24.46 -11.03
C TYR A 35 -8.35 25.41 -9.97
N SER A 36 -8.77 24.88 -8.83
CA SER A 36 -9.36 25.67 -7.74
C SER A 36 -8.36 26.68 -7.17
N ILE A 37 -7.10 26.28 -6.97
CA ILE A 37 -6.04 27.17 -6.50
C ILE A 37 -5.75 28.25 -7.55
N GLY A 38 -5.63 27.88 -8.82
CA GLY A 38 -5.43 28.84 -9.91
C GLY A 38 -6.55 29.86 -10.03
N PHE A 39 -7.80 29.41 -9.91
CA PHE A 39 -8.99 30.27 -9.93
C PHE A 39 -8.99 31.30 -8.79
N ILE A 40 -8.59 30.90 -7.57
CA ILE A 40 -8.50 31.82 -6.42
C ILE A 40 -7.39 32.84 -6.61
N MET A 41 -6.25 32.42 -7.15
CA MET A 41 -5.13 33.34 -7.40
C MET A 41 -5.46 34.37 -8.49
N GLY A 42 -6.23 33.96 -9.52
CA GLY A 42 -6.74 34.83 -10.59
C GLY A 42 -5.66 35.43 -11.48
N GLY A 43 -6.10 36.26 -12.44
CA GLY A 43 -5.20 37.04 -13.34
C GLY A 43 -4.19 36.18 -14.11
N ASP A 44 -2.99 36.71 -14.33
CA ASP A 44 -1.92 36.04 -15.07
C ASP A 44 -1.41 34.76 -14.39
N PHE A 45 -1.55 34.65 -13.07
CA PHE A 45 -1.14 33.47 -12.32
C PHE A 45 -2.02 32.25 -12.59
N PHE A 46 -3.26 32.42 -13.04
CA PHE A 46 -4.17 31.30 -13.30
C PHE A 46 -3.56 30.30 -14.30
N PHE A 47 -3.12 30.78 -15.45
CA PHE A 47 -2.55 29.91 -16.48
C PHE A 47 -1.21 29.28 -16.07
N ILE A 48 -0.37 30.02 -15.35
CA ILE A 48 0.91 29.52 -14.83
C ILE A 48 0.64 28.38 -13.85
N ILE A 49 -0.25 28.57 -12.89
CA ILE A 49 -0.61 27.55 -11.89
C ILE A 49 -1.24 26.33 -12.57
N LEU A 50 -2.11 26.54 -13.56
CA LEU A 50 -2.76 25.46 -14.29
C LEU A 50 -1.73 24.62 -15.05
N ILE A 51 -0.82 25.23 -15.78
CA ILE A 51 0.21 24.52 -16.56
C ILE A 51 1.20 23.79 -15.63
N VAL A 52 1.81 24.52 -14.70
CA VAL A 52 2.83 23.97 -13.80
C VAL A 52 2.22 22.92 -12.87
N GLY A 53 1.06 23.20 -12.30
CA GLY A 53 0.36 22.27 -11.42
C GLY A 53 -0.10 20.99 -12.13
N THR A 54 -0.54 21.11 -13.39
CA THR A 54 -0.88 19.94 -14.23
C THR A 54 0.35 19.08 -14.50
N ILE A 55 1.48 19.69 -14.86
CA ILE A 55 2.74 18.99 -15.10
C ILE A 55 3.17 18.26 -13.81
N ILE A 56 3.16 18.95 -12.67
CA ILE A 56 3.50 18.36 -11.36
C ILE A 56 2.57 17.20 -11.03
N SER A 57 1.26 17.34 -11.26
CA SER A 57 0.27 16.27 -11.00
C SER A 57 0.53 15.04 -11.85
N ILE A 58 0.82 15.21 -13.14
CA ILE A 58 1.16 14.12 -14.05
C ILE A 58 2.46 13.45 -13.61
N LEU A 59 3.52 14.22 -13.33
CA LEU A 59 4.82 13.70 -12.87
C LEU A 59 4.67 12.95 -11.55
N TYR A 60 3.83 13.43 -10.63
CA TYR A 60 3.54 12.76 -9.37
C TYR A 60 2.87 11.40 -9.59
N VAL A 61 1.82 11.33 -10.40
CA VAL A 61 1.08 10.10 -10.69
C VAL A 61 1.97 9.09 -11.43
N VAL A 62 2.68 9.53 -12.45
CA VAL A 62 3.61 8.69 -13.23
C VAL A 62 4.77 8.23 -12.35
N GLY A 63 5.40 9.15 -11.61
CA GLY A 63 6.48 8.84 -10.67
C GLY A 63 6.03 7.86 -9.57
N GLY A 64 4.87 8.09 -8.99
CA GLY A 64 4.26 7.18 -8.00
C GLY A 64 4.03 5.77 -8.55
N TYR A 65 3.55 5.66 -9.81
CA TYR A 65 3.36 4.37 -10.47
C TYR A 65 4.69 3.64 -10.73
N TYR A 66 5.67 4.31 -11.33
CA TYR A 66 6.95 3.68 -11.71
C TYR A 66 7.88 3.45 -10.52
N LYS A 67 7.84 4.32 -9.50
CA LYS A 67 8.67 4.25 -8.28
C LYS A 67 7.95 3.64 -7.08
N SER A 68 6.78 3.05 -7.30
CA SER A 68 5.92 2.51 -6.25
C SER A 68 6.64 1.51 -5.33
N ALA A 69 7.44 0.60 -5.90
CA ALA A 69 8.24 -0.36 -5.14
C ALA A 69 9.31 0.32 -4.28
N ASP A 70 10.05 1.28 -4.87
CA ASP A 70 11.10 2.03 -4.17
C ASP A 70 10.52 2.88 -3.03
N LEU A 71 9.33 3.48 -3.24
CA LEU A 71 8.60 4.23 -2.22
C LEU A 71 8.18 3.34 -1.05
N ALA A 72 7.67 2.12 -1.32
CA ALA A 72 7.31 1.18 -0.27
C ALA A 72 8.54 0.73 0.54
N VAL A 73 9.65 0.45 -0.12
CA VAL A 73 10.93 0.12 0.51
C VAL A 73 11.43 1.28 1.39
N ALA A 74 11.44 2.51 0.86
CA ALA A 74 11.86 3.70 1.61
C ALA A 74 10.96 3.98 2.83
N ALA A 75 9.64 3.90 2.66
CA ALA A 75 8.68 4.14 3.74
C ALA A 75 8.72 3.08 4.86
N SER A 76 9.21 1.87 4.55
CA SER A 76 9.43 0.80 5.53
C SER A 76 10.84 0.77 6.11
N ASN A 77 11.74 1.66 5.70
CA ASN A 77 13.17 1.66 6.05
C ASN A 77 13.85 0.30 5.76
N ALA A 78 13.37 -0.41 4.73
CA ALA A 78 13.90 -1.71 4.38
C ALA A 78 15.24 -1.59 3.64
N LYS A 79 16.15 -2.52 3.88
CA LYS A 79 17.46 -2.62 3.23
C LYS A 79 17.49 -3.83 2.31
N LYS A 80 18.36 -3.80 1.29
CA LYS A 80 18.56 -4.96 0.43
C LYS A 80 19.05 -6.15 1.25
N ALA A 81 18.46 -7.31 1.03
CA ALA A 81 18.86 -8.58 1.64
C ALA A 81 20.18 -9.10 1.02
N ASN A 82 21.26 -8.38 1.25
CA ASN A 82 22.59 -8.74 0.78
C ASN A 82 23.38 -9.36 1.94
N GLY A 83 23.98 -10.51 1.72
CA GLY A 83 24.80 -11.14 2.72
C GLY A 83 24.51 -12.64 2.86
N PRO A 84 25.43 -13.41 3.46
CA PRO A 84 25.31 -14.85 3.62
C PRO A 84 24.17 -15.24 4.57
N GLU A 85 23.80 -14.37 5.52
CA GLU A 85 22.72 -14.56 6.48
C GLU A 85 21.35 -14.67 5.80
N TYR A 86 21.18 -14.04 4.63
CA TYR A 86 19.90 -14.09 3.87
C TYR A 86 19.87 -15.20 2.81
N ARG A 87 20.88 -16.08 2.76
CA ARG A 87 20.99 -17.16 1.75
C ARG A 87 19.77 -18.05 1.73
N GLN A 88 19.26 -18.43 2.89
CA GLN A 88 18.03 -19.25 3.01
C GLN A 88 16.82 -18.54 2.40
N TYR A 89 16.65 -17.26 2.69
CA TYR A 89 15.58 -16.43 2.13
C TYR A 89 15.66 -16.38 0.59
N HIS A 90 16.85 -16.12 0.04
CA HIS A 90 17.09 -16.13 -1.40
C HIS A 90 16.77 -17.48 -2.06
N ASN A 91 17.17 -18.59 -1.45
CA ASN A 91 16.94 -19.92 -1.97
C ASN A 91 15.45 -20.31 -1.96
N ILE A 92 14.72 -19.94 -0.89
CA ILE A 92 13.28 -20.18 -0.80
C ILE A 92 12.55 -19.43 -1.92
N VAL A 93 12.83 -18.12 -2.07
CA VAL A 93 12.16 -17.31 -3.11
C VAL A 93 12.49 -17.84 -4.51
N GLU A 94 13.72 -18.24 -4.76
CA GLU A 94 14.13 -18.82 -6.06
C GLU A 94 13.37 -20.11 -6.37
N GLY A 95 13.26 -21.02 -5.40
CA GLY A 95 12.48 -22.24 -5.54
C GLY A 95 11.00 -21.97 -5.82
N LEU A 96 10.40 -21.01 -5.11
CA LEU A 96 9.01 -20.59 -5.32
C LEU A 96 8.81 -19.91 -6.69
N CYS A 97 9.76 -19.13 -7.15
CA CYS A 97 9.73 -18.53 -8.48
C CYS A 97 9.77 -19.58 -9.59
N LEU A 98 10.60 -20.62 -9.44
CA LEU A 98 10.62 -21.75 -10.36
C LEU A 98 9.28 -22.51 -10.35
N ALA A 99 8.70 -22.75 -9.18
CA ALA A 99 7.41 -23.44 -9.05
C ALA A 99 6.23 -22.65 -9.60
N SER A 100 6.26 -21.32 -9.48
CA SER A 100 5.17 -20.41 -9.89
C SER A 100 5.32 -19.84 -11.31
N GLY A 101 6.51 -19.94 -11.92
CA GLY A 101 6.83 -19.30 -13.20
C GLY A 101 7.01 -17.79 -13.11
N LEU A 102 7.20 -17.24 -11.90
CA LEU A 102 7.41 -15.81 -11.69
C LEU A 102 8.88 -15.42 -11.84
N PRO A 103 9.18 -14.21 -12.35
CA PRO A 103 10.52 -13.65 -12.28
C PRO A 103 10.90 -13.39 -10.82
N LYS A 104 12.18 -13.62 -10.47
CA LYS A 104 12.69 -13.40 -9.12
C LYS A 104 12.57 -11.91 -8.74
N PRO A 105 11.84 -11.55 -7.68
CA PRO A 105 11.71 -10.17 -7.21
C PRO A 105 13.02 -9.71 -6.53
N LYS A 106 13.18 -8.39 -6.36
CA LYS A 106 14.23 -7.85 -5.50
C LYS A 106 13.88 -8.10 -4.04
N LEU A 107 14.85 -8.58 -3.26
CA LEU A 107 14.63 -8.98 -1.86
C LEU A 107 15.17 -7.92 -0.90
N TYR A 108 14.34 -7.60 0.08
CA TYR A 108 14.62 -6.61 1.12
C TYR A 108 14.33 -7.19 2.50
N VAL A 109 14.97 -6.62 3.51
CA VAL A 109 14.77 -6.94 4.92
C VAL A 109 14.53 -5.66 5.69
N MET A 110 13.59 -5.71 6.61
CA MET A 110 13.27 -4.64 7.54
C MET A 110 13.69 -5.03 8.94
N HIS A 111 14.50 -4.18 9.59
CA HIS A 111 14.95 -4.38 10.96
C HIS A 111 13.79 -4.24 11.94
N ASN A 112 13.11 -5.34 12.21
CA ASN A 112 12.01 -5.43 13.14
C ASN A 112 11.86 -6.87 13.66
N GLN A 113 11.67 -7.01 14.99
CA GLN A 113 11.56 -8.29 15.68
C GLN A 113 10.16 -8.95 15.57
N GLN A 114 9.19 -8.25 15.01
CA GLN A 114 7.86 -8.80 14.78
C GLN A 114 7.85 -9.62 13.49
N ILE A 115 7.08 -10.71 13.46
CA ILE A 115 6.92 -11.53 12.26
C ILE A 115 6.02 -10.78 11.29
N ASN A 116 6.59 -10.35 10.15
CA ASN A 116 5.82 -9.74 9.07
C ASN A 116 6.53 -9.83 7.72
N ALA A 117 5.76 -9.63 6.64
CA ALA A 117 6.26 -9.55 5.28
C ALA A 117 5.34 -8.68 4.43
N PHE A 118 5.82 -8.23 3.29
CA PHE A 118 4.99 -7.61 2.26
C PHE A 118 5.61 -7.75 0.87
N ALA A 119 4.75 -7.75 -0.15
CA ALA A 119 5.14 -7.57 -1.54
C ALA A 119 4.65 -6.23 -2.07
N SER A 120 5.41 -5.60 -2.95
CA SER A 120 5.09 -4.33 -3.57
C SER A 120 5.61 -4.26 -5.00
N GLY A 121 5.02 -3.39 -5.82
CA GLY A 121 5.46 -3.17 -7.19
C GLY A 121 4.31 -2.94 -8.16
N ARG A 122 4.65 -2.56 -9.39
CA ARG A 122 3.66 -2.29 -10.44
C ARG A 122 3.29 -3.54 -11.27
N ASP A 123 4.17 -4.52 -11.32
CA ASP A 123 4.00 -5.78 -12.05
C ASP A 123 5.00 -6.84 -11.55
N PRO A 124 4.88 -8.13 -11.94
CA PRO A 124 5.78 -9.19 -11.49
C PRO A 124 7.26 -8.95 -11.82
N LYS A 125 7.59 -8.29 -12.95
CA LYS A 125 8.98 -7.99 -13.34
C LYS A 125 9.61 -6.89 -12.49
N HIS A 126 8.80 -6.05 -11.86
CA HIS A 126 9.22 -4.93 -11.03
C HIS A 126 8.72 -5.07 -9.59
N ALA A 127 8.59 -6.33 -9.14
CA ALA A 127 8.20 -6.64 -7.78
C ALA A 127 9.38 -6.58 -6.81
N VAL A 128 9.07 -6.22 -5.57
CA VAL A 128 9.94 -6.36 -4.41
C VAL A 128 9.21 -7.20 -3.37
N VAL A 129 9.96 -8.01 -2.62
CA VAL A 129 9.47 -8.73 -1.46
C VAL A 129 10.34 -8.33 -0.28
N CYS A 130 9.71 -8.00 0.82
CA CYS A 130 10.35 -7.59 2.06
C CYS A 130 9.86 -8.47 3.21
N VAL A 131 10.80 -8.93 4.03
CA VAL A 131 10.51 -9.64 5.27
C VAL A 131 11.15 -8.92 6.44
N THR A 132 10.66 -9.15 7.65
CA THR A 132 11.30 -8.66 8.87
C THR A 132 12.39 -9.62 9.33
N ASP A 133 13.37 -9.11 10.09
CA ASP A 133 14.35 -9.97 10.78
C ASP A 133 13.64 -11.01 11.67
N GLY A 134 12.59 -10.58 12.39
CA GLY A 134 11.78 -11.48 13.21
C GLY A 134 11.10 -12.60 12.43
N ALA A 135 10.75 -12.39 11.16
CA ALA A 135 10.24 -13.46 10.31
C ALA A 135 11.33 -14.47 9.94
N ILE A 136 12.55 -13.99 9.64
CA ILE A 136 13.70 -14.85 9.31
C ILE A 136 14.14 -15.68 10.53
N GLU A 137 14.16 -15.06 11.72
CA GLU A 137 14.68 -15.67 12.94
C GLU A 137 13.69 -16.65 13.61
N LYS A 138 12.38 -16.30 13.61
CA LYS A 138 11.36 -17.02 14.39
C LYS A 138 10.60 -18.06 13.59
N LEU A 139 10.57 -17.95 12.27
CA LEU A 139 9.90 -18.90 11.41
C LEU A 139 10.85 -20.05 11.03
N THR A 140 10.36 -21.26 11.03
CA THR A 140 11.05 -22.39 10.39
C THR A 140 11.15 -22.16 8.89
N LYS A 141 12.05 -22.88 8.21
CA LYS A 141 12.17 -22.80 6.76
C LYS A 141 10.81 -22.99 6.05
N GLN A 142 10.04 -23.97 6.47
CA GLN A 142 8.74 -24.29 5.88
C GLN A 142 7.69 -23.18 6.14
N GLU A 143 7.69 -22.58 7.34
CA GLU A 143 6.80 -21.48 7.69
C GLU A 143 7.17 -20.19 6.90
N LEU A 144 8.46 -19.90 6.79
CA LEU A 144 8.94 -18.77 5.98
C LEU A 144 8.59 -18.96 4.50
N GLU A 145 8.72 -20.19 3.98
CA GLU A 145 8.29 -20.54 2.63
C GLU A 145 6.78 -20.31 2.45
N GLY A 146 5.96 -20.62 3.46
CA GLY A 146 4.53 -20.36 3.47
C GLY A 146 4.19 -18.88 3.33
N VAL A 147 4.85 -18.03 4.12
CA VAL A 147 4.69 -16.57 4.05
C VAL A 147 5.12 -16.04 2.69
N LEU A 148 6.30 -16.47 2.20
CA LEU A 148 6.83 -16.02 0.93
C LEU A 148 5.99 -16.48 -0.27
N ALA A 149 5.43 -17.68 -0.22
CA ALA A 149 4.48 -18.17 -1.23
C ALA A 149 3.20 -17.33 -1.26
N HIS A 150 2.70 -16.90 -0.09
CA HIS A 150 1.57 -15.99 0.01
C HIS A 150 1.87 -14.63 -0.62
N GLU A 151 3.02 -14.02 -0.29
CA GLU A 151 3.45 -12.75 -0.88
C GLU A 151 3.65 -12.85 -2.41
N LEU A 152 4.27 -13.94 -2.89
CA LEU A 152 4.43 -14.19 -4.33
C LEU A 152 3.09 -14.43 -5.03
N SER A 153 2.06 -14.89 -4.32
CA SER A 153 0.71 -15.00 -4.87
C SER A 153 0.12 -13.64 -5.21
N HIS A 154 0.33 -12.64 -4.35
CA HIS A 154 -0.08 -11.26 -4.65
C HIS A 154 0.68 -10.67 -5.84
N VAL A 155 1.95 -11.06 -6.03
CA VAL A 155 2.74 -10.69 -7.22
C VAL A 155 2.11 -11.32 -8.48
N ALA A 156 1.81 -12.62 -8.45
CA ALA A 156 1.22 -13.37 -9.56
C ALA A 156 -0.14 -12.80 -9.99
N ASN A 157 -0.97 -12.41 -9.00
CA ASN A 157 -2.32 -11.91 -9.21
C ASN A 157 -2.38 -10.41 -9.56
N TYR A 158 -1.23 -9.72 -9.63
CA TYR A 158 -1.18 -8.26 -9.80
C TYR A 158 -1.88 -7.47 -8.67
N ASP A 159 -2.13 -8.09 -7.52
CA ASP A 159 -2.66 -7.41 -6.34
C ASP A 159 -1.71 -6.31 -5.88
N ILE A 160 -0.39 -6.58 -5.95
CA ILE A 160 0.66 -5.63 -5.58
C ILE A 160 0.49 -4.27 -6.23
N ARG A 161 0.07 -4.21 -7.51
CA ARG A 161 -0.15 -2.96 -8.24
C ARG A 161 -1.19 -2.09 -7.54
N PHE A 162 -2.35 -2.68 -7.26
CA PHE A 162 -3.47 -1.96 -6.66
C PHE A 162 -3.16 -1.57 -5.20
N MET A 163 -2.60 -2.49 -4.43
CA MET A 163 -2.21 -2.24 -3.03
C MET A 163 -1.16 -1.13 -2.92
N THR A 164 -0.14 -1.16 -3.78
CA THR A 164 0.93 -0.15 -3.77
C THR A 164 0.43 1.22 -4.21
N LEU A 165 -0.39 1.30 -5.25
CA LEU A 165 -1.03 2.56 -5.64
C LEU A 165 -1.90 3.13 -4.51
N THR A 166 -2.64 2.28 -3.83
CA THR A 166 -3.44 2.69 -2.65
C THR A 166 -2.53 3.23 -1.54
N ALA A 167 -1.41 2.57 -1.26
CA ALA A 167 -0.43 3.04 -0.26
C ALA A 167 0.18 4.41 -0.64
N VAL A 168 0.52 4.61 -1.91
CA VAL A 168 1.02 5.90 -2.43
C VAL A 168 -0.03 7.01 -2.22
N LEU A 169 -1.31 6.71 -2.46
CA LEU A 169 -2.40 7.68 -2.25
C LEU A 169 -2.61 8.02 -0.78
N VAL A 170 -2.60 7.03 0.09
CA VAL A 170 -2.67 7.24 1.55
C VAL A 170 -1.51 8.12 2.01
N GLY A 171 -0.30 7.83 1.53
CA GLY A 171 0.89 8.64 1.80
C GLY A 171 0.75 10.08 1.33
N MET A 172 0.20 10.31 0.13
CA MET A 172 -0.06 11.65 -0.39
C MET A 172 -1.01 12.45 0.49
N ILE A 173 -2.14 11.85 0.87
CA ILE A 173 -3.11 12.53 1.72
C ILE A 173 -2.51 12.85 3.08
N ALA A 174 -1.73 11.94 3.65
CA ALA A 174 -1.03 12.20 4.90
C ALA A 174 -0.09 13.41 4.78
N ILE A 175 0.68 13.51 3.70
CA ILE A 175 1.58 14.65 3.44
C ILE A 175 0.80 15.96 3.29
N ILE A 176 -0.25 15.98 2.46
CA ILE A 176 -1.09 17.16 2.26
C ILE A 176 -1.74 17.58 3.57
N SER A 177 -2.27 16.62 4.34
CA SER A 177 -2.87 16.90 5.67
C SER A 177 -1.85 17.48 6.65
N GLN A 178 -0.61 16.98 6.67
CA GLN A 178 0.46 17.52 7.51
C GLN A 178 0.82 18.96 7.11
N ILE A 179 0.94 19.24 5.81
CA ILE A 179 1.19 20.60 5.31
C ILE A 179 0.06 21.52 5.72
N PHE A 180 -1.20 21.10 5.55
CA PHE A 180 -2.38 21.85 5.92
C PHE A 180 -2.40 22.17 7.43
N LEU A 181 -2.25 21.16 8.29
CA LEU A 181 -2.23 21.35 9.74
C LEU A 181 -1.07 22.24 10.20
N ARG A 182 0.11 22.06 9.59
CA ARG A 182 1.28 22.89 9.89
C ARG A 182 1.05 24.36 9.52
N THR A 183 0.42 24.61 8.36
CA THR A 183 0.10 25.97 7.92
C THR A 183 -0.96 26.61 8.84
N LEU A 184 -1.99 25.86 9.23
CA LEU A 184 -2.96 26.34 10.21
C LEU A 184 -2.34 26.69 11.56
N PHE A 185 -1.43 25.83 12.06
CA PHE A 185 -0.72 26.06 13.30
C PHE A 185 0.13 27.34 13.25
N TRP A 186 0.93 27.52 12.19
CA TRP A 186 1.73 28.72 11.99
C TRP A 186 0.88 29.99 11.83
N SER A 187 -0.25 29.92 11.10
CA SER A 187 -1.15 31.05 10.95
C SER A 187 -1.83 31.45 12.28
N SER A 188 -2.13 30.50 13.15
CA SER A 188 -2.67 30.77 14.47
C SER A 188 -1.64 31.37 15.43
N MET A 189 -0.36 30.99 15.31
CA MET A 189 0.73 31.55 16.13
C MET A 189 1.16 32.96 15.69
N THR A 190 1.12 33.25 14.38
CA THR A 190 1.49 34.55 13.83
C THR A 190 0.31 35.51 13.74
N GLY A 191 -0.93 35.05 13.89
CA GLY A 191 -2.18 35.78 13.71
C GLY A 191 -2.56 36.77 14.81
N GLY A 192 -1.62 37.14 15.69
CA GLY A 192 -1.84 38.18 16.72
C GLY A 192 -1.72 39.62 16.24
N ARG A 193 -1.37 39.86 14.96
CA ARG A 193 -1.30 41.23 14.40
C ARG A 193 -2.23 41.33 13.18
N ARG A 194 -3.48 41.70 13.46
CA ARG A 194 -4.41 42.26 12.47
C ARG A 194 -3.76 43.48 11.82
N ASN A 195 -3.10 43.33 10.70
CA ASN A 195 -2.93 44.41 9.75
C ASN A 195 -3.87 44.14 8.55
N ASN A 196 -4.79 45.06 8.39
CA ASN A 196 -5.82 45.12 7.35
C ASN A 196 -5.14 45.34 5.97
N SER A 197 -4.57 44.28 5.40
CA SER A 197 -4.09 44.31 4.02
C SER A 197 -4.86 43.30 3.19
N SER A 198 -5.35 43.74 2.06
CA SER A 198 -6.21 43.04 1.07
C SER A 198 -5.63 41.75 0.47
N GLY A 199 -4.52 41.21 1.00
CA GLY A 199 -3.93 39.94 0.62
C GLY A 199 -4.35 38.72 1.44
N ASP A 200 -4.91 38.94 2.65
CA ASP A 200 -5.17 37.88 3.63
C ASP A 200 -6.37 36.96 3.23
N GLY A 201 -7.34 37.48 2.44
CA GLY A 201 -8.51 36.73 2.00
C GLY A 201 -8.18 35.59 1.02
N LYS A 202 -7.20 35.76 0.13
CA LYS A 202 -6.80 34.72 -0.84
C LYS A 202 -6.14 33.53 -0.14
N GLY A 203 -5.28 33.77 0.82
CA GLY A 203 -4.63 32.71 1.61
C GLY A 203 -5.65 31.88 2.40
N GLN A 204 -6.60 32.55 3.05
CA GLN A 204 -7.68 31.86 3.78
C GLN A 204 -8.57 31.03 2.83
N MET A 205 -8.89 31.55 1.64
CA MET A 205 -9.68 30.86 0.64
C MET A 205 -8.97 29.62 0.07
N ILE A 206 -7.65 29.69 -0.18
CA ILE A 206 -6.82 28.55 -0.59
C ILE A 206 -6.84 27.48 0.51
N MET A 207 -6.66 27.85 1.76
CA MET A 207 -6.71 26.93 2.88
C MET A 207 -8.06 26.26 3.03
N MET A 208 -9.14 26.98 2.81
CA MET A 208 -10.51 26.44 2.83
C MET A 208 -10.70 25.40 1.70
N VAL A 209 -10.21 25.68 0.49
CA VAL A 209 -10.29 24.73 -0.64
C VAL A 209 -9.47 23.47 -0.37
N ILE A 210 -8.26 23.59 0.17
CA ILE A 210 -7.45 22.44 0.56
C ILE A 210 -8.17 21.62 1.65
N GLY A 211 -8.77 22.28 2.65
CA GLY A 211 -9.54 21.60 3.69
C GLY A 211 -10.73 20.83 3.13
N ILE A 212 -11.50 21.42 2.22
CA ILE A 212 -12.63 20.76 1.55
C ILE A 212 -12.13 19.59 0.69
N ALA A 213 -11.05 19.76 -0.07
CA ALA A 213 -10.47 18.71 -0.88
C ALA A 213 -10.04 17.52 0.00
N LEU A 214 -9.39 17.77 1.14
CA LEU A 214 -9.02 16.71 2.09
C LEU A 214 -10.24 16.03 2.70
N ALA A 215 -11.29 16.77 3.03
CA ALA A 215 -12.53 16.20 3.57
C ALA A 215 -13.24 15.27 2.57
N ILE A 216 -13.17 15.57 1.27
CA ILE A 216 -13.72 14.74 0.20
C ILE A 216 -12.80 13.53 -0.07
N LEU A 217 -11.49 13.74 -0.07
CA LEU A 217 -10.51 12.69 -0.39
C LEU A 217 -10.39 11.62 0.69
N ALA A 218 -10.45 12.01 1.97
CA ALA A 218 -10.25 11.08 3.06
C ALA A 218 -11.21 9.86 3.02
N PRO A 219 -12.55 10.02 2.88
CA PRO A 219 -13.45 8.88 2.78
C PRO A 219 -13.23 8.05 1.51
N ILE A 220 -12.86 8.68 0.38
CA ILE A 220 -12.55 7.96 -0.86
C ILE A 220 -11.34 7.06 -0.64
N VAL A 221 -10.30 7.56 0.01
CA VAL A 221 -9.10 6.76 0.30
C VAL A 221 -9.38 5.64 1.28
N VAL A 222 -10.18 5.88 2.32
CA VAL A 222 -10.61 4.81 3.24
C VAL A 222 -11.34 3.71 2.47
N ALA A 223 -12.26 4.06 1.58
CA ALA A 223 -12.97 3.09 0.74
C ALA A 223 -12.02 2.31 -0.19
N LEU A 224 -11.04 3.00 -0.80
CA LEU A 224 -10.03 2.39 -1.67
C LEU A 224 -9.10 1.45 -0.90
N VAL A 225 -8.68 1.82 0.31
CA VAL A 225 -7.90 0.95 1.21
C VAL A 225 -8.70 -0.31 1.53
N GLN A 226 -9.99 -0.18 1.86
CA GLN A 226 -10.86 -1.32 2.11
C GLN A 226 -11.03 -2.23 0.88
N LEU A 227 -11.11 -1.65 -0.32
CA LEU A 227 -11.15 -2.40 -1.57
C LEU A 227 -9.80 -3.07 -1.90
N ALA A 228 -8.68 -2.43 -1.58
CA ALA A 228 -7.34 -2.98 -1.79
C ALA A 228 -7.11 -4.24 -0.95
N ILE A 229 -7.61 -4.23 0.29
CA ILE A 229 -7.46 -5.33 1.25
C ILE A 229 -8.76 -6.17 1.27
N SER A 230 -9.18 -6.66 0.13
CA SER A 230 -10.37 -7.51 0.02
C SER A 230 -10.11 -8.88 0.67
N ARG A 231 -11.00 -9.30 1.60
CA ARG A 231 -10.96 -10.65 2.21
C ARG A 231 -10.90 -11.77 1.18
N LYS A 232 -11.51 -11.58 0.01
CA LYS A 232 -11.50 -12.54 -1.09
C LYS A 232 -10.10 -12.71 -1.67
N ARG A 233 -9.34 -11.62 -1.82
CA ARG A 233 -7.94 -11.65 -2.32
C ARG A 233 -7.02 -12.43 -1.40
N GLU A 234 -7.17 -12.25 -0.08
CA GLU A 234 -6.41 -13.01 0.90
C GLU A 234 -6.65 -14.53 0.77
N TYR A 235 -7.92 -14.93 0.64
CA TYR A 235 -8.24 -16.35 0.44
C TYR A 235 -7.74 -16.91 -0.89
N VAL A 236 -7.69 -16.09 -1.94
CA VAL A 236 -7.11 -16.48 -3.24
C VAL A 236 -5.59 -16.59 -3.10
N ALA A 237 -4.95 -15.66 -2.41
CA ALA A 237 -3.51 -15.71 -2.15
C ALA A 237 -3.13 -16.94 -1.32
N ASP A 238 -3.90 -17.27 -0.26
CA ASP A 238 -3.71 -18.48 0.53
C ASP A 238 -3.79 -19.75 -0.35
N SER A 239 -4.83 -19.84 -1.19
CA SER A 239 -5.01 -21.00 -2.10
C SER A 239 -3.89 -21.08 -3.15
N SER A 240 -3.42 -19.94 -3.66
CA SER A 240 -2.31 -19.89 -4.62
C SER A 240 -0.98 -20.26 -3.96
N ALA A 241 -0.76 -19.84 -2.72
CA ALA A 241 0.43 -20.23 -1.94
C ALA A 241 0.48 -21.76 -1.74
N VAL A 242 -0.65 -22.37 -1.35
CA VAL A 242 -0.76 -23.85 -1.24
C VAL A 242 -0.47 -24.51 -2.59
N LYS A 243 -0.94 -23.94 -3.71
CA LYS A 243 -0.66 -24.47 -5.05
C LYS A 243 0.85 -24.43 -5.38
N PHE A 244 1.57 -23.36 -4.99
CA PHE A 244 3.02 -23.25 -5.23
C PHE A 244 3.82 -24.24 -4.40
N MET A 245 3.44 -24.41 -3.11
CA MET A 245 4.13 -25.31 -2.17
C MET A 245 3.61 -26.75 -2.17
N ARG A 246 2.44 -27.01 -2.73
CA ARG A 246 1.70 -28.28 -2.68
C ARG A 246 1.34 -28.76 -1.28
N THR A 247 1.43 -27.89 -0.27
CA THR A 247 1.07 -28.18 1.11
C THR A 247 0.66 -26.90 1.84
N PRO A 248 -0.37 -26.91 2.72
CA PRO A 248 -0.76 -25.77 3.52
C PRO A 248 0.05 -25.61 4.82
N THR A 249 0.78 -26.65 5.23
CA THR A 249 1.35 -26.80 6.58
C THR A 249 2.23 -25.62 6.99
N GLY A 250 3.13 -25.18 6.09
CA GLY A 250 4.03 -24.07 6.37
C GLY A 250 3.27 -22.76 6.61
N LEU A 251 2.29 -22.45 5.76
CA LEU A 251 1.48 -21.24 5.91
C LEU A 251 0.61 -21.28 7.17
N ILE A 252 0.02 -22.42 7.51
CA ILE A 252 -0.74 -22.63 8.77
C ILE A 252 0.15 -22.34 9.99
N GLY A 253 1.36 -22.93 10.03
CA GLY A 253 2.31 -22.71 11.12
C GLY A 253 2.70 -21.23 11.27
N ALA A 254 3.02 -20.58 10.16
CA ALA A 254 3.35 -19.15 10.13
C ALA A 254 2.19 -18.27 10.64
N LEU A 255 0.96 -18.48 10.15
CA LEU A 255 -0.22 -17.72 10.58
C LEU A 255 -0.54 -17.93 12.06
N THR A 256 -0.30 -19.12 12.58
CA THR A 256 -0.46 -19.43 14.02
C THR A 256 0.53 -18.61 14.84
N LYS A 257 1.81 -18.61 14.49
CA LYS A 257 2.84 -17.80 15.18
C LYS A 257 2.56 -16.30 15.06
N ILE A 258 2.08 -15.81 13.90
CA ILE A 258 1.71 -14.41 13.70
C ILE A 258 0.53 -14.02 14.60
N LYS A 259 -0.46 -14.89 14.77
CA LYS A 259 -1.62 -14.66 15.63
C LYS A 259 -1.22 -14.40 17.08
N ASP A 260 -0.19 -15.11 17.55
CA ASP A 260 0.29 -15.05 18.93
C ASP A 260 1.35 -13.95 19.15
N ASN A 261 1.78 -13.28 18.06
CA ASN A 261 2.81 -12.26 18.10
C ASN A 261 2.23 -10.87 18.38
N THR A 262 3.08 -9.98 18.93
CA THR A 262 2.70 -8.57 19.18
C THR A 262 2.56 -7.82 17.87
N PRO A 263 1.52 -6.98 17.68
CA PRO A 263 1.37 -6.17 16.47
C PRO A 263 2.53 -5.20 16.26
N MET A 264 2.99 -5.07 15.01
CA MET A 264 4.05 -4.16 14.61
C MET A 264 3.51 -2.75 14.41
N LYS A 265 4.23 -1.72 14.89
CA LYS A 265 3.95 -0.32 14.55
C LYS A 265 4.62 0.02 13.22
N VAL A 266 3.85 0.40 12.21
CA VAL A 266 4.35 0.83 10.89
C VAL A 266 3.74 2.17 10.49
N SER A 267 4.39 2.86 9.56
CA SER A 267 3.84 4.06 8.93
C SER A 267 2.47 3.75 8.30
N GLY A 268 1.47 4.61 8.56
CA GLY A 268 0.12 4.43 8.02
C GLY A 268 0.07 4.27 6.49
N ALA A 269 1.03 4.87 5.77
CA ALA A 269 1.12 4.79 4.32
C ALA A 269 1.39 3.37 3.80
N VAL A 270 2.22 2.58 4.50
CA VAL A 270 2.58 1.22 4.08
C VAL A 270 1.81 0.14 4.84
N ALA A 271 1.06 0.49 5.89
CA ALA A 271 0.26 -0.45 6.66
C ALA A 271 -0.65 -1.38 5.82
N PRO A 272 -1.26 -0.92 4.70
CA PRO A 272 -2.07 -1.78 3.83
C PRO A 272 -1.29 -2.89 3.12
N LEU A 273 0.04 -2.79 3.04
CA LEU A 273 0.88 -3.76 2.33
C LEU A 273 1.23 -4.99 3.18
N PHE A 274 1.19 -4.88 4.51
CA PHE A 274 1.68 -5.91 5.42
C PHE A 274 0.74 -7.09 5.59
N LEU A 275 1.30 -8.31 5.66
CA LEU A 275 0.61 -9.57 5.91
C LEU A 275 -0.18 -9.55 7.23
N ALA A 276 0.39 -8.96 8.28
CA ALA A 276 -0.23 -8.82 9.59
C ALA A 276 -0.41 -7.35 9.95
N LYS A 277 -1.61 -6.99 10.43
CA LYS A 277 -1.92 -5.61 10.81
C LYS A 277 -1.08 -5.12 11.98
N PRO A 278 -0.67 -3.83 11.92
CA PRO A 278 0.12 -3.20 12.97
C PRO A 278 -0.66 -2.88 14.26
N THR A 279 -1.99 -3.03 14.30
CA THR A 279 -2.82 -2.66 15.46
C THR A 279 -3.90 -3.69 15.77
N ARG A 280 -4.21 -3.87 17.09
CA ARG A 280 -5.39 -4.60 17.56
C ARG A 280 -6.65 -3.74 17.40
N GLU A 281 -7.18 -3.63 16.19
CA GLU A 281 -8.48 -3.00 15.98
C GLU A 281 -9.63 -4.00 16.14
N LYS A 282 -10.82 -3.48 16.55
CA LYS A 282 -12.04 -4.29 16.65
C LYS A 282 -12.35 -4.99 15.33
N GLU A 283 -12.81 -6.22 15.35
CA GLU A 283 -13.04 -7.11 14.17
C GLU A 283 -13.82 -6.46 13.00
N TRP A 284 -14.69 -5.50 13.30
CA TRP A 284 -15.51 -4.79 12.30
C TRP A 284 -14.71 -3.91 11.34
N PHE A 285 -13.56 -3.40 11.79
CA PHE A 285 -12.66 -2.57 10.97
C PHE A 285 -11.48 -3.35 10.40
N GLN A 286 -11.46 -4.68 10.57
CA GLN A 286 -10.39 -5.50 10.04
C GLN A 286 -10.55 -5.68 8.54
N THR A 287 -9.62 -5.10 7.79
CA THR A 287 -9.52 -5.20 6.33
C THR A 287 -9.12 -6.62 5.88
N HIS A 288 -8.25 -7.32 6.65
CA HIS A 288 -7.91 -8.73 6.42
C HIS A 288 -8.91 -9.68 7.09
N PRO A 289 -9.12 -10.91 6.56
CA PRO A 289 -9.87 -11.91 7.27
C PRO A 289 -9.19 -12.26 8.59
N PRO A 290 -9.94 -12.59 9.66
CA PRO A 290 -9.35 -13.08 10.89
C PRO A 290 -8.42 -14.27 10.62
N LEU A 291 -7.23 -14.27 11.24
CA LEU A 291 -6.21 -15.31 11.04
C LEU A 291 -6.79 -16.70 11.34
N SER A 292 -7.66 -16.82 12.37
CA SER A 292 -8.36 -18.07 12.69
C SER A 292 -9.22 -18.60 11.53
N LYS A 293 -9.88 -17.72 10.77
CA LYS A 293 -10.68 -18.13 9.61
C LYS A 293 -9.81 -18.54 8.42
N ARG A 294 -8.64 -17.89 8.24
CA ARG A 294 -7.65 -18.29 7.23
C ARG A 294 -7.08 -19.67 7.56
N ILE A 295 -6.65 -19.88 8.80
CA ILE A 295 -6.13 -21.19 9.29
C ILE A 295 -7.16 -22.29 9.07
N ALA A 296 -8.39 -22.11 9.58
CA ALA A 296 -9.46 -23.12 9.45
C ALA A 296 -9.82 -23.44 7.99
N ARG A 297 -9.60 -22.50 7.04
CA ARG A 297 -9.79 -22.76 5.62
C ARG A 297 -8.62 -23.53 5.02
N LEU A 298 -7.39 -23.21 5.39
CA LEU A 298 -6.19 -23.91 4.95
C LEU A 298 -6.14 -25.36 5.41
N GLU A 299 -6.64 -25.66 6.64
CA GLU A 299 -6.75 -27.02 7.19
C GLU A 299 -7.69 -27.93 6.39
N ARG A 300 -8.53 -27.35 5.52
CA ARG A 300 -9.46 -28.09 4.65
C ARG A 300 -8.94 -28.27 3.23
N MET A 301 -7.73 -27.81 2.94
CA MET A 301 -7.09 -27.91 1.63
C MET A 301 -6.07 -29.03 1.61
#